data_82ed842e7f498b87723cc4ede987a373
#
_entry.id   82ed842e7f498b87723cc4ede987a373
#
_cell.length_a   1.000
_cell.length_b   1.000
_cell.length_c   1.000
_cell.angle_alpha   90.00
_cell.angle_beta   90.00
_cell.angle_gamma   90.00
#
_symmetry.space_group_name_H-M   'P 1'
#
loop_
_entity.id
_entity.type
_entity.pdbx_description
1 polymer ?
#
loop_
_entity_poly.entity_id
_entity_poly.type
_entity_poly.pdbx_seq_one_letter_code
_entity_poly.pdbx_strand_id
1 'polypeptide(L)'
;KNLYPVGELPPRFETPDLMHAWVIRRDRHGIPEKSFQREIVKTPNVSSDEVLILVMSAGVNYNGVWAGLGKPISPFDVHKTELHIAGSDASGIVWEKGTNVRNWNLGDEVVVHCNQDDGDDAECNGGEPLLSSSQRIWGYETPDGSFAQFTKVQAKQLMKKPKHLTWEQSACYTLTLATSYRMLFGHPPHDLKPGQNVLVWGASGGLGGFAVQLINLVGARSIGVISHENKRDYLESLGATGIINRQNFECWGTLPEVNTKEYSSWLRQCQNFGREIWKITGDKKNVDLVFEHPGQSTFPLSSYLCKKGGMIVICAATSGYNLTMDARYVWMHQKRIQGSHFANLKQASAANELMINKQLNPCLGEVFEWESLVTAHSKMHENKHLPGNMAILVQSPTFGLGAKL
;
A
#
# COMPACT_ATOMS: atom_id res chain seq x y z
N LYS A 1 31.76 -17.91 -4.75
CA LYS A 1 31.57 -17.23 -3.44
C LYS A 1 30.15 -17.53 -2.97
N ASN A 2 29.99 -18.13 -1.82
CA ASN A 2 28.65 -18.57 -1.36
C ASN A 2 27.81 -17.45 -0.73
N LEU A 3 28.39 -16.28 -0.51
CA LEU A 3 27.73 -15.11 0.07
C LEU A 3 28.42 -13.83 -0.43
N TYR A 4 27.65 -12.83 -0.79
CA TYR A 4 28.11 -11.51 -1.24
C TYR A 4 27.65 -10.42 -0.26
N PRO A 5 28.46 -9.40 0.01
CA PRO A 5 28.01 -8.22 0.77
C PRO A 5 26.79 -7.56 0.10
N VAL A 6 25.95 -6.93 0.90
CA VAL A 6 24.84 -6.11 0.37
C VAL A 6 25.41 -4.95 -0.44
N GLY A 7 24.88 -4.71 -1.63
CA GLY A 7 25.38 -3.74 -2.60
C GLY A 7 26.45 -4.27 -3.56
N GLU A 8 27.01 -5.47 -3.32
CA GLU A 8 27.91 -6.16 -4.25
C GLU A 8 27.11 -7.18 -5.07
N LEU A 9 27.11 -7.03 -6.39
CA LEU A 9 26.40 -7.96 -7.28
C LEU A 9 27.17 -9.26 -7.44
N PRO A 10 26.51 -10.43 -7.33
CA PRO A 10 27.12 -11.70 -7.75
C PRO A 10 27.48 -11.69 -9.23
N PRO A 11 28.32 -12.62 -9.71
CA PRO A 11 28.52 -12.82 -11.15
C PRO A 11 27.17 -13.05 -11.84
N ARG A 12 27.05 -12.56 -13.05
CA ARG A 12 25.79 -12.48 -13.77
C ARG A 12 25.08 -13.84 -13.83
N PHE A 13 23.88 -13.88 -13.21
CA PHE A 13 23.01 -15.06 -13.10
C PHE A 13 23.61 -16.25 -12.36
N GLU A 14 24.63 -16.03 -11.54
CA GLU A 14 25.09 -16.99 -10.56
C GLU A 14 24.38 -16.72 -9.21
N THR A 15 23.59 -17.68 -8.74
CA THR A 15 22.87 -17.58 -7.49
C THR A 15 23.74 -18.09 -6.34
N PRO A 16 24.07 -17.26 -5.33
CA PRO A 16 24.79 -17.73 -4.15
C PRO A 16 23.88 -18.59 -3.27
N ASP A 17 24.46 -19.56 -2.56
CA ASP A 17 23.71 -20.44 -1.64
C ASP A 17 23.12 -19.67 -0.44
N LEU A 18 23.76 -18.59 -0.04
CA LEU A 18 23.41 -17.77 1.13
C LEU A 18 23.19 -16.31 0.73
N MET A 19 22.33 -15.64 1.48
CA MET A 19 22.03 -14.23 1.29
C MET A 19 21.87 -13.51 2.63
N HIS A 20 22.07 -12.20 2.63
CA HIS A 20 21.69 -11.32 3.74
C HIS A 20 20.20 -10.99 3.68
N ALA A 21 19.54 -11.05 4.83
CA ALA A 21 18.12 -10.69 4.97
C ALA A 21 17.85 -10.00 6.31
N TRP A 22 16.81 -9.18 6.35
CA TRP A 22 16.18 -8.74 7.59
C TRP A 22 15.07 -9.72 7.94
N VAL A 23 15.22 -10.42 9.07
CA VAL A 23 14.41 -11.56 9.46
C VAL A 23 13.60 -11.24 10.71
N ILE A 24 12.34 -11.63 10.69
CA ILE A 24 11.44 -11.67 11.84
C ILE A 24 11.35 -13.14 12.29
N ARG A 25 11.29 -13.36 13.61
CA ARG A 25 11.02 -14.67 14.22
C ARG A 25 9.87 -14.56 15.20
N ARG A 26 9.14 -15.66 15.41
CA ARG A 26 7.93 -15.66 16.25
C ARG A 26 8.19 -15.17 17.68
N ASP A 27 9.32 -15.54 18.27
CA ASP A 27 9.70 -15.15 19.63
C ASP A 27 10.15 -13.68 19.75
N ARG A 28 10.38 -13.04 18.61
CA ARG A 28 10.82 -11.63 18.54
C ARG A 28 9.71 -10.65 18.17
N HIS A 29 8.47 -11.08 18.09
CA HIS A 29 7.37 -10.13 17.83
C HIS A 29 7.43 -8.92 18.77
N GLY A 30 7.26 -7.73 18.21
CA GLY A 30 7.33 -6.46 18.92
C GLY A 30 7.53 -5.27 17.99
N ILE A 31 7.95 -4.15 18.58
CA ILE A 31 8.30 -2.95 17.81
C ILE A 31 9.44 -3.25 16.82
N PRO A 32 9.63 -2.43 15.77
CA PRO A 32 10.61 -2.71 14.71
C PRO A 32 12.02 -3.01 15.23
N GLU A 33 12.49 -2.30 16.24
CA GLU A 33 13.82 -2.47 16.85
C GLU A 33 14.04 -3.86 17.47
N LYS A 34 12.97 -4.50 17.91
CA LYS A 34 13.00 -5.85 18.47
C LYS A 34 12.83 -6.91 17.38
N SER A 35 11.90 -6.68 16.48
CA SER A 35 11.40 -7.71 15.56
C SER A 35 12.33 -7.95 14.37
N PHE A 36 12.87 -6.89 13.76
CA PHE A 36 13.74 -7.01 12.60
C PHE A 36 15.20 -7.20 13.02
N GLN A 37 15.81 -8.31 12.61
CA GLN A 37 17.23 -8.57 12.82
C GLN A 37 17.88 -9.07 11.54
N ARG A 38 19.13 -8.64 11.29
CA ARG A 38 19.90 -9.13 10.14
C ARG A 38 20.37 -10.55 10.38
N GLU A 39 20.12 -11.41 9.43
CA GLU A 39 20.59 -12.79 9.45
C GLU A 39 21.14 -13.18 8.08
N ILE A 40 22.00 -14.20 8.06
CA ILE A 40 22.42 -14.89 6.85
C ILE A 40 21.55 -16.13 6.74
N VAL A 41 20.83 -16.23 5.62
CA VAL A 41 19.86 -17.29 5.38
C VAL A 41 20.14 -17.95 4.02
N LYS A 42 19.53 -19.09 3.77
CA LYS A 42 19.61 -19.75 2.45
C LYS A 42 18.88 -18.91 1.42
N THR A 43 19.46 -18.77 0.24
CA THR A 43 18.76 -18.22 -0.92
C THR A 43 17.64 -19.19 -1.33
N PRO A 44 16.40 -18.70 -1.55
CA PRO A 44 15.27 -19.59 -1.88
C PRO A 44 15.44 -20.20 -3.27
N ASN A 45 15.07 -21.46 -3.39
CA ASN A 45 14.96 -22.14 -4.69
C ASN A 45 13.62 -21.84 -5.34
N VAL A 46 13.60 -21.71 -6.66
CA VAL A 46 12.41 -21.48 -7.46
C VAL A 46 11.78 -22.80 -7.90
N SER A 47 10.46 -22.87 -7.87
CA SER A 47 9.70 -23.94 -8.50
C SER A 47 9.45 -23.64 -9.99
N SER A 48 8.73 -24.54 -10.69
CA SER A 48 8.54 -24.45 -12.15
C SER A 48 7.93 -23.12 -12.64
N ASP A 49 7.08 -22.49 -11.83
CA ASP A 49 6.31 -21.30 -12.18
C ASP A 49 6.77 -20.04 -11.43
N GLU A 50 7.87 -20.15 -10.68
CA GLU A 50 8.43 -19.07 -9.88
C GLU A 50 9.66 -18.42 -10.54
N VAL A 51 9.99 -17.24 -10.07
CA VAL A 51 11.15 -16.46 -10.48
C VAL A 51 11.91 -16.02 -9.23
N LEU A 52 13.23 -16.11 -9.27
CA LEU A 52 14.11 -15.48 -8.30
C LEU A 52 14.45 -14.08 -8.79
N ILE A 53 14.21 -13.11 -7.94
CA ILE A 53 14.50 -11.69 -8.19
C ILE A 53 15.71 -11.28 -7.36
N LEU A 54 16.73 -10.72 -8.01
CA LEU A 54 17.75 -9.94 -7.33
C LEU A 54 17.12 -8.59 -6.94
N VAL A 55 16.93 -8.36 -5.66
CA VAL A 55 16.26 -7.17 -5.16
C VAL A 55 17.19 -5.96 -5.23
N MET A 56 16.87 -4.98 -6.04
CA MET A 56 17.64 -3.74 -6.12
C MET A 56 17.20 -2.72 -5.08
N SER A 57 15.90 -2.59 -4.89
CA SER A 57 15.29 -1.77 -3.84
C SER A 57 13.99 -2.39 -3.38
N ALA A 58 13.63 -2.17 -2.11
CA ALA A 58 12.40 -2.67 -1.48
C ALA A 58 11.57 -1.52 -0.92
N GLY A 59 10.25 -1.59 -1.09
CA GLY A 59 9.32 -0.60 -0.53
C GLY A 59 8.96 -0.90 0.92
N VAL A 60 8.79 0.15 1.72
CA VAL A 60 8.34 0.06 3.11
C VAL A 60 6.85 0.35 3.18
N ASN A 61 6.10 -0.61 3.67
CA ASN A 61 4.65 -0.52 3.86
C ASN A 61 4.26 -0.85 5.30
N TYR A 62 3.09 -0.42 5.73
CA TYR A 62 2.63 -0.65 7.10
C TYR A 62 2.45 -2.14 7.44
N ASN A 63 2.24 -2.99 6.43
CA ASN A 63 2.21 -4.44 6.62
C ASN A 63 3.54 -5.00 7.16
N GLY A 64 4.68 -4.40 6.85
CA GLY A 64 5.97 -4.73 7.44
C GLY A 64 6.00 -4.46 8.96
N VAL A 65 5.42 -3.33 9.40
CA VAL A 65 5.24 -3.02 10.83
C VAL A 65 4.32 -4.07 11.48
N TRP A 66 3.19 -4.40 10.86
CA TRP A 66 2.29 -5.44 11.36
C TRP A 66 2.94 -6.81 11.43
N ALA A 67 3.73 -7.19 10.44
CA ALA A 67 4.48 -8.43 10.46
C ALA A 67 5.43 -8.51 11.67
N GLY A 68 6.15 -7.43 11.94
CA GLY A 68 6.99 -7.30 13.12
C GLY A 68 6.23 -7.42 14.43
N LEU A 69 5.09 -6.73 14.54
CA LEU A 69 4.21 -6.79 15.72
C LEU A 69 3.48 -8.14 15.88
N GLY A 70 3.36 -8.95 14.83
CA GLY A 70 2.54 -10.14 14.79
C GLY A 70 1.04 -9.84 14.87
N LYS A 71 0.58 -8.71 14.32
CA LYS A 71 -0.80 -8.20 14.37
C LYS A 71 -1.25 -7.75 12.99
N PRO A 72 -2.57 -7.78 12.65
CA PRO A 72 -3.65 -8.43 13.42
C PRO A 72 -3.51 -9.96 13.49
N ILE A 73 -2.79 -10.57 12.54
CA ILE A 73 -2.50 -12.01 12.48
C ILE A 73 -0.99 -12.16 12.32
N SER A 74 -0.38 -13.06 13.07
CA SER A 74 1.04 -13.35 12.91
C SER A 74 1.31 -14.03 11.57
N PRO A 75 2.31 -13.60 10.78
CA PRO A 75 2.71 -14.28 9.54
C PRO A 75 2.95 -15.79 9.76
N PHE A 76 3.48 -16.16 10.91
CA PHE A 76 3.78 -17.55 11.28
C PHE A 76 2.54 -18.42 11.50
N ASP A 77 1.36 -17.83 11.71
CA ASP A 77 0.10 -18.57 11.79
C ASP A 77 -0.39 -18.98 10.40
N VAL A 78 0.07 -18.28 9.36
CA VAL A 78 -0.30 -18.54 7.96
C VAL A 78 0.68 -19.50 7.30
N HIS A 79 1.98 -19.14 7.18
CA HIS A 79 2.94 -19.96 6.41
C HIS A 79 3.69 -21.02 7.25
N LYS A 80 3.69 -20.91 8.58
CA LYS A 80 4.23 -21.91 9.53
C LYS A 80 5.71 -22.26 9.38
N THR A 81 6.51 -21.35 8.79
CA THR A 81 7.97 -21.49 8.72
C THR A 81 8.65 -20.92 9.97
N GLU A 82 9.93 -21.22 10.16
CA GLU A 82 10.68 -20.76 11.34
C GLU A 82 11.12 -19.29 11.26
N LEU A 83 11.22 -18.75 10.05
CA LEU A 83 11.61 -17.36 9.80
C LEU A 83 10.65 -16.69 8.84
N HIS A 84 10.58 -15.38 8.90
CA HIS A 84 9.82 -14.55 8.01
C HIS A 84 10.66 -13.35 7.53
N ILE A 85 10.74 -13.20 6.21
CA ILE A 85 11.29 -12.01 5.57
C ILE A 85 10.09 -11.21 5.10
N ALA A 86 9.91 -10.02 5.68
CA ALA A 86 8.82 -9.13 5.32
C ALA A 86 9.13 -8.33 4.05
N GLY A 87 8.19 -7.52 3.63
CA GLY A 87 8.29 -6.64 2.46
C GLY A 87 7.50 -7.16 1.26
N SER A 88 6.55 -6.34 0.82
CA SER A 88 5.57 -6.68 -0.23
C SER A 88 5.65 -5.74 -1.44
N ASP A 89 6.73 -5.00 -1.54
CA ASP A 89 7.08 -4.15 -2.68
C ASP A 89 8.57 -4.32 -3.02
N ALA A 90 8.88 -4.44 -4.29
CA ALA A 90 10.25 -4.52 -4.77
C ALA A 90 10.38 -4.05 -6.22
N SER A 91 11.55 -3.52 -6.53
CA SER A 91 12.10 -3.44 -7.87
C SER A 91 13.37 -4.28 -7.94
N GLY A 92 13.58 -4.98 -9.03
CA GLY A 92 14.71 -5.86 -9.15
C GLY A 92 14.89 -6.44 -10.54
N ILE A 93 15.74 -7.44 -10.62
CA ILE A 93 16.18 -8.07 -11.87
C ILE A 93 15.84 -9.56 -11.80
N VAL A 94 15.24 -10.06 -12.86
CA VAL A 94 15.01 -11.50 -13.03
C VAL A 94 16.35 -12.22 -13.07
N TRP A 95 16.67 -12.97 -12.01
CA TRP A 95 17.96 -13.60 -11.82
C TRP A 95 17.98 -15.09 -12.16
N GLU A 96 16.90 -15.79 -11.76
CA GLU A 96 16.67 -17.20 -12.09
C GLU A 96 15.18 -17.41 -12.37
N LYS A 97 14.81 -18.39 -13.18
CA LYS A 97 13.41 -18.67 -13.50
C LYS A 97 13.13 -20.17 -13.60
N GLY A 98 11.94 -20.55 -13.17
CA GLY A 98 11.43 -21.90 -13.31
C GLY A 98 11.19 -22.31 -14.76
N THR A 99 11.10 -23.62 -14.99
CA THR A 99 11.04 -24.21 -16.33
C THR A 99 9.80 -23.84 -17.14
N ASN A 100 8.70 -23.47 -16.48
CA ASN A 100 7.44 -23.08 -17.12
C ASN A 100 7.37 -21.58 -17.42
N VAL A 101 8.30 -20.77 -16.91
CA VAL A 101 8.27 -19.32 -17.09
C VAL A 101 8.72 -18.94 -18.49
N ARG A 102 7.81 -18.43 -19.30
CA ARG A 102 8.04 -18.07 -20.71
C ARG A 102 8.02 -16.57 -20.99
N ASN A 103 7.31 -15.80 -20.16
CA ASN A 103 7.07 -14.38 -20.41
C ASN A 103 8.17 -13.46 -19.87
N TRP A 104 9.15 -14.01 -19.16
CA TRP A 104 10.27 -13.27 -18.56
C TRP A 104 11.59 -13.89 -18.95
N ASN A 105 12.59 -13.03 -19.15
CA ASN A 105 13.95 -13.41 -19.45
C ASN A 105 14.89 -13.01 -18.30
N LEU A 106 16.00 -13.74 -18.17
CA LEU A 106 17.07 -13.35 -17.26
C LEU A 106 17.57 -11.94 -17.62
N GLY A 107 17.68 -11.07 -16.62
CA GLY A 107 18.07 -9.68 -16.80
C GLY A 107 16.91 -8.69 -16.99
N ASP A 108 15.67 -9.14 -17.14
CA ASP A 108 14.52 -8.23 -17.21
C ASP A 108 14.38 -7.43 -15.91
N GLU A 109 14.19 -6.13 -16.06
CA GLU A 109 13.92 -5.22 -14.94
C GLU A 109 12.42 -5.23 -14.60
N VAL A 110 12.10 -5.53 -13.35
CA VAL A 110 10.72 -5.79 -12.92
C VAL A 110 10.37 -5.06 -11.63
N VAL A 111 9.06 -4.88 -11.43
CA VAL A 111 8.42 -4.59 -10.15
C VAL A 111 7.47 -5.72 -9.81
N VAL A 112 7.17 -5.91 -8.52
CA VAL A 112 6.41 -7.05 -8.02
C VAL A 112 5.05 -6.62 -7.51
N HIS A 113 3.99 -7.28 -7.95
CA HIS A 113 2.67 -7.20 -7.34
C HIS A 113 2.57 -8.17 -6.16
N CYS A 114 2.01 -7.70 -5.04
CA CYS A 114 2.06 -8.47 -3.79
C CYS A 114 1.09 -9.66 -3.71
N ASN A 115 0.06 -9.71 -4.55
CA ASN A 115 -0.96 -10.75 -4.48
C ASN A 115 -0.56 -12.02 -5.24
N GLN A 116 -0.70 -13.17 -4.60
CA GLN A 116 -0.48 -14.49 -5.23
C GLN A 116 -1.58 -15.49 -4.85
N ASP A 117 -1.71 -16.55 -5.64
CA ASP A 117 -2.68 -17.65 -5.47
C ASP A 117 -2.16 -18.89 -6.18
N ASP A 118 -2.77 -20.07 -5.97
CA ASP A 118 -2.40 -21.31 -6.63
C ASP A 118 -3.00 -21.49 -8.04
N GLY A 119 -3.95 -20.65 -8.43
CA GLY A 119 -4.56 -20.66 -9.76
C GLY A 119 -5.66 -21.72 -9.97
N ASP A 120 -6.00 -22.52 -8.95
CA ASP A 120 -6.79 -23.74 -9.15
C ASP A 120 -8.30 -23.56 -9.04
N ASP A 121 -8.78 -22.57 -8.27
CA ASP A 121 -10.21 -22.39 -8.04
C ASP A 121 -10.91 -21.49 -9.08
N ALA A 122 -12.23 -21.42 -9.01
CA ALA A 122 -13.05 -20.59 -9.91
C ALA A 122 -12.77 -19.11 -9.77
N GLU A 123 -12.37 -18.65 -8.58
CA GLU A 123 -12.04 -17.24 -8.34
C GLU A 123 -10.76 -16.85 -9.09
N CYS A 124 -9.78 -17.73 -9.16
CA CYS A 124 -8.55 -17.51 -9.94
C CYS A 124 -8.79 -17.61 -11.45
N ASN A 125 -9.83 -18.36 -11.89
CA ASN A 125 -10.12 -18.70 -13.28
C ASN A 125 -11.37 -17.98 -13.83
N GLY A 126 -11.45 -16.68 -13.63
CA GLY A 126 -12.50 -15.82 -14.19
C GLY A 126 -13.41 -15.15 -13.17
N GLY A 127 -13.26 -15.47 -11.89
CA GLY A 127 -13.86 -14.75 -10.78
C GLY A 127 -12.98 -13.58 -10.27
N GLU A 128 -12.98 -13.39 -8.97
CA GLU A 128 -12.14 -12.37 -8.30
C GLU A 128 -11.02 -13.09 -7.50
N PRO A 129 -9.77 -13.08 -7.98
CA PRO A 129 -8.67 -13.81 -7.34
C PRO A 129 -8.42 -13.43 -5.87
N LEU A 130 -8.82 -12.23 -5.45
CA LEU A 130 -8.73 -11.80 -4.05
C LEU A 130 -9.73 -12.52 -3.12
N LEU A 131 -10.69 -13.25 -3.67
CA LEU A 131 -11.65 -14.08 -2.92
C LEU A 131 -11.25 -15.57 -2.89
N SER A 132 -10.19 -15.94 -3.61
CA SER A 132 -9.66 -17.30 -3.57
C SER A 132 -9.21 -17.70 -2.17
N SER A 133 -9.49 -18.93 -1.77
CA SER A 133 -9.01 -19.51 -0.51
C SER A 133 -7.49 -19.66 -0.47
N SER A 134 -6.84 -19.75 -1.63
CA SER A 134 -5.39 -19.82 -1.78
C SER A 134 -4.69 -18.47 -1.84
N GLN A 135 -5.46 -17.38 -1.92
CA GLN A 135 -4.89 -16.03 -1.98
C GLN A 135 -3.98 -15.75 -0.77
N ARG A 136 -2.80 -15.20 -1.05
CA ARG A 136 -1.80 -14.80 -0.03
C ARG A 136 -1.16 -13.48 -0.44
N ILE A 137 -0.74 -12.72 0.56
CA ILE A 137 0.06 -11.51 0.37
C ILE A 137 1.53 -11.88 0.50
N TRP A 138 2.26 -11.78 -0.59
CA TRP A 138 3.69 -11.97 -0.61
C TRP A 138 4.40 -11.01 0.37
N GLY A 139 5.33 -11.56 1.16
CA GLY A 139 6.05 -10.80 2.17
C GLY A 139 5.27 -10.45 3.43
N TYR A 140 4.03 -10.96 3.57
CA TYR A 140 3.26 -10.96 4.81
C TYR A 140 2.73 -12.36 5.14
N GLU A 141 2.00 -12.98 4.23
CA GLU A 141 1.43 -14.33 4.37
C GLU A 141 2.34 -15.41 3.78
N THR A 142 3.43 -15.00 3.14
CA THR A 142 4.48 -15.88 2.61
C THR A 142 5.84 -15.49 3.20
N PRO A 143 6.78 -16.43 3.38
CA PRO A 143 8.00 -16.18 4.17
C PRO A 143 9.10 -15.41 3.46
N ASP A 144 9.08 -15.32 2.13
CA ASP A 144 10.18 -14.82 1.29
C ASP A 144 9.87 -13.42 0.72
N GLY A 145 9.83 -12.39 1.56
CA GLY A 145 9.57 -11.01 1.16
C GLY A 145 10.77 -10.27 0.60
N SER A 146 10.62 -8.96 0.41
CA SER A 146 11.61 -8.13 -0.31
C SER A 146 12.77 -7.61 0.55
N PHE A 147 12.76 -7.77 1.86
CA PHE A 147 13.87 -7.31 2.71
C PHE A 147 15.02 -8.31 2.77
N ALA A 148 15.47 -8.74 1.60
CA ALA A 148 16.59 -9.66 1.39
C ALA A 148 17.26 -9.35 0.04
N GLN A 149 18.48 -9.86 -0.17
CA GLN A 149 19.18 -9.70 -1.44
C GLN A 149 18.45 -10.39 -2.61
N PHE A 150 17.77 -11.49 -2.31
CA PHE A 150 16.94 -12.23 -3.27
C PHE A 150 15.57 -12.51 -2.67
N THR A 151 14.56 -12.52 -3.51
CA THR A 151 13.21 -12.95 -3.18
C THR A 151 12.66 -13.83 -4.29
N LYS A 152 11.82 -14.81 -3.94
CA LYS A 152 11.11 -15.59 -4.93
C LYS A 152 9.64 -15.21 -4.99
N VAL A 153 9.11 -15.16 -6.18
CA VAL A 153 7.72 -14.82 -6.46
C VAL A 153 7.17 -15.68 -7.60
N GLN A 154 5.85 -15.77 -7.70
CA GLN A 154 5.23 -16.37 -8.88
C GLN A 154 5.47 -15.47 -10.10
N ALA A 155 5.75 -16.05 -11.25
CA ALA A 155 6.01 -15.29 -12.48
C ALA A 155 4.88 -14.33 -12.86
N LYS A 156 3.63 -14.68 -12.52
CA LYS A 156 2.45 -13.82 -12.76
C LYS A 156 2.41 -12.54 -11.92
N GLN A 157 3.15 -12.47 -10.81
CA GLN A 157 3.24 -11.28 -9.98
C GLN A 157 4.13 -10.19 -10.58
N LEU A 158 4.93 -10.51 -11.59
CA LEU A 158 5.89 -9.58 -12.17
C LEU A 158 5.21 -8.63 -13.16
N MET A 159 5.62 -7.37 -13.07
CA MET A 159 5.28 -6.31 -14.01
C MET A 159 6.56 -5.61 -14.49
N LYS A 160 6.53 -5.02 -15.67
CA LYS A 160 7.67 -4.26 -16.19
C LYS A 160 7.96 -3.05 -15.31
N LYS A 161 9.22 -2.88 -14.93
CA LYS A 161 9.68 -1.64 -14.29
C LYS A 161 9.59 -0.48 -15.28
N PRO A 162 9.04 0.70 -14.89
CA PRO A 162 9.13 1.90 -15.72
C PRO A 162 10.58 2.30 -15.96
N LYS A 163 10.96 2.42 -17.23
CA LYS A 163 12.36 2.72 -17.62
C LYS A 163 12.88 4.09 -17.15
N HIS A 164 11.96 5.04 -16.94
CA HIS A 164 12.30 6.40 -16.51
C HIS A 164 12.46 6.54 -15.00
N LEU A 165 12.09 5.52 -14.21
CA LEU A 165 12.20 5.52 -12.77
C LEU A 165 13.48 4.83 -12.31
N THR A 166 14.03 5.35 -11.20
CA THR A 166 15.12 4.70 -10.48
C THR A 166 14.64 3.42 -9.78
N TRP A 167 15.55 2.64 -9.20
CA TRP A 167 15.18 1.43 -8.45
C TRP A 167 14.31 1.75 -7.24
N GLU A 168 14.71 2.75 -6.44
CA GLU A 168 13.97 3.17 -5.25
C GLU A 168 12.59 3.75 -5.59
N GLN A 169 12.47 4.55 -6.66
CA GLN A 169 11.17 5.04 -7.14
C GLN A 169 10.28 3.90 -7.59
N SER A 170 10.87 2.89 -8.24
CA SER A 170 10.13 1.73 -8.73
C SER A 170 9.71 0.75 -7.63
N ALA A 171 10.46 0.71 -6.52
CA ALA A 171 10.20 -0.20 -5.42
C ALA A 171 9.08 0.24 -4.48
N CYS A 172 8.66 1.51 -4.51
CA CYS A 172 7.84 2.05 -3.44
C CYS A 172 6.35 2.22 -3.79
N TYR A 173 5.92 1.94 -5.01
CA TYR A 173 4.59 2.34 -5.45
C TYR A 173 3.60 1.19 -5.72
N THR A 174 4.07 -0.01 -6.06
CA THR A 174 3.18 -1.04 -6.63
C THR A 174 2.04 -1.42 -5.71
N LEU A 175 2.29 -1.62 -4.43
CA LEU A 175 1.27 -1.99 -3.45
C LEU A 175 0.27 -0.85 -3.24
N THR A 176 0.73 0.35 -2.93
CA THR A 176 -0.13 1.48 -2.58
C THR A 176 -0.89 2.02 -3.79
N LEU A 177 -0.27 2.06 -4.97
CA LEU A 177 -0.94 2.46 -6.22
C LEU A 177 -2.03 1.47 -6.62
N ALA A 178 -1.73 0.17 -6.63
CA ALA A 178 -2.72 -0.86 -7.00
C ALA A 178 -3.90 -0.88 -6.02
N THR A 179 -3.63 -0.75 -4.71
CA THR A 179 -4.67 -0.67 -3.69
C THR A 179 -5.57 0.55 -3.91
N SER A 180 -4.99 1.72 -4.15
CA SER A 180 -5.75 2.94 -4.44
C SER A 180 -6.58 2.81 -5.72
N TYR A 181 -6.01 2.19 -6.74
CA TYR A 181 -6.70 1.91 -8.01
C TYR A 181 -7.94 1.04 -7.79
N ARG A 182 -7.80 -0.07 -7.04
CA ARG A 182 -8.94 -0.94 -6.71
C ARG A 182 -10.00 -0.22 -5.90
N MET A 183 -9.60 0.54 -4.88
CA MET A 183 -10.55 1.28 -4.04
C MET A 183 -11.40 2.26 -4.86
N LEU A 184 -10.83 2.88 -5.88
CA LEU A 184 -11.52 3.88 -6.70
C LEU A 184 -12.28 3.28 -7.88
N PHE A 185 -11.80 2.19 -8.47
CA PHE A 185 -12.32 1.65 -9.73
C PHE A 185 -12.78 0.19 -9.68
N GLY A 186 -12.56 -0.50 -8.58
CA GLY A 186 -12.79 -1.95 -8.47
C GLY A 186 -14.15 -2.36 -7.92
N HIS A 187 -15.07 -1.43 -7.62
CA HIS A 187 -16.31 -1.72 -6.91
C HIS A 187 -17.57 -1.17 -7.60
N PRO A 188 -17.88 -1.60 -8.82
CA PRO A 188 -19.08 -1.12 -9.52
C PRO A 188 -20.34 -1.39 -8.68
N PRO A 189 -21.37 -0.56 -8.81
CA PRO A 189 -21.51 0.58 -9.70
C PRO A 189 -20.88 1.89 -9.18
N HIS A 190 -20.11 1.83 -8.07
CA HIS A 190 -19.49 2.99 -7.43
C HIS A 190 -18.04 3.23 -7.90
N ASP A 191 -17.64 2.67 -9.02
CA ASP A 191 -16.41 3.03 -9.71
C ASP A 191 -16.39 4.52 -10.01
N LEU A 192 -15.27 5.18 -9.70
CA LEU A 192 -15.11 6.63 -9.80
C LEU A 192 -15.31 7.15 -11.21
N LYS A 193 -16.05 8.25 -11.34
CA LYS A 193 -16.41 8.90 -12.61
C LYS A 193 -16.02 10.38 -12.62
N PRO A 194 -15.82 10.96 -13.82
CA PRO A 194 -15.55 12.40 -13.96
C PRO A 194 -16.60 13.25 -13.24
N GLY A 195 -16.16 14.36 -12.66
CA GLY A 195 -17.02 15.32 -11.97
C GLY A 195 -17.45 14.94 -10.55
N GLN A 196 -17.16 13.73 -10.09
CA GLN A 196 -17.45 13.28 -8.72
C GLN A 196 -16.51 13.91 -7.69
N ASN A 197 -16.97 14.01 -6.44
CA ASN A 197 -16.20 14.47 -5.30
C ASN A 197 -15.74 13.29 -4.43
N VAL A 198 -14.46 13.24 -4.10
CA VAL A 198 -13.90 12.20 -3.25
C VAL A 198 -13.20 12.81 -2.05
N LEU A 199 -13.59 12.37 -0.85
CA LEU A 199 -12.86 12.68 0.38
C LEU A 199 -11.75 11.64 0.57
N VAL A 200 -10.51 12.09 0.71
CA VAL A 200 -9.34 11.22 0.85
C VAL A 200 -8.72 11.42 2.23
N TRP A 201 -8.89 10.43 3.12
CA TRP A 201 -8.21 10.40 4.41
C TRP A 201 -6.73 10.08 4.25
N GLY A 202 -5.88 10.65 5.13
CA GLY A 202 -4.44 10.40 5.07
C GLY A 202 -3.82 10.72 3.71
N ALA A 203 -4.29 11.78 3.08
CA ALA A 203 -3.98 12.12 1.69
C ALA A 203 -2.49 12.31 1.41
N SER A 204 -1.69 12.68 2.42
CA SER A 204 -0.23 12.87 2.29
C SER A 204 0.60 11.58 2.43
N GLY A 205 -0.02 10.46 2.76
CA GLY A 205 0.64 9.15 2.76
C GLY A 205 0.76 8.54 1.37
N GLY A 206 1.43 7.39 1.26
CA GLY A 206 1.60 6.72 -0.03
C GLY A 206 0.29 6.34 -0.70
N LEU A 207 -0.64 5.76 0.07
CA LEU A 207 -1.96 5.36 -0.43
C LEU A 207 -2.78 6.58 -0.87
N GLY A 208 -2.90 7.59 0.00
CA GLY A 208 -3.69 8.80 -0.27
C GLY A 208 -3.12 9.66 -1.40
N GLY A 209 -1.80 9.74 -1.52
CA GLY A 209 -1.14 10.47 -2.60
C GLY A 209 -1.45 9.89 -3.98
N PHE A 210 -1.55 8.57 -4.11
CA PHE A 210 -2.02 7.94 -5.35
C PHE A 210 -3.52 8.13 -5.57
N ALA A 211 -4.32 8.08 -4.50
CA ALA A 211 -5.74 8.37 -4.63
C ALA A 211 -5.97 9.78 -5.20
N VAL A 212 -5.29 10.80 -4.69
CA VAL A 212 -5.37 12.18 -5.20
C VAL A 212 -5.05 12.24 -6.69
N GLN A 213 -3.93 11.63 -7.11
CA GLN A 213 -3.52 11.65 -8.51
C GLN A 213 -4.51 10.91 -9.43
N LEU A 214 -4.97 9.72 -9.03
CA LEU A 214 -5.93 8.92 -9.81
C LEU A 214 -7.29 9.63 -9.94
N ILE A 215 -7.76 10.29 -8.87
CA ILE A 215 -9.00 11.07 -8.88
C ILE A 215 -8.89 12.21 -9.90
N ASN A 216 -7.78 12.94 -9.89
CA ASN A 216 -7.57 14.04 -10.82
C ASN A 216 -7.43 13.56 -12.26
N LEU A 217 -6.77 12.44 -12.49
CA LEU A 217 -6.54 11.86 -13.82
C LEU A 217 -7.85 11.54 -14.55
N VAL A 218 -8.88 11.14 -13.83
CA VAL A 218 -10.21 10.86 -14.42
C VAL A 218 -11.13 12.10 -14.48
N GLY A 219 -10.66 13.28 -14.06
CA GLY A 219 -11.46 14.49 -14.06
C GLY A 219 -12.47 14.58 -12.90
N ALA A 220 -12.24 13.87 -11.81
CA ALA A 220 -12.95 14.01 -10.54
C ALA A 220 -12.23 15.00 -9.61
N ARG A 221 -12.84 15.35 -8.48
CA ARG A 221 -12.31 16.33 -7.52
C ARG A 221 -11.88 15.63 -6.23
N SER A 222 -10.62 15.79 -5.86
CA SER A 222 -10.05 15.24 -4.62
C SER A 222 -10.05 16.28 -3.51
N ILE A 223 -10.61 15.91 -2.35
CA ILE A 223 -10.54 16.69 -1.11
C ILE A 223 -9.64 15.90 -0.16
N GLY A 224 -8.39 16.33 -0.06
CA GLY A 224 -7.38 15.66 0.77
C GLY A 224 -7.43 16.11 2.23
N VAL A 225 -7.44 15.16 3.17
CA VAL A 225 -7.35 15.47 4.61
C VAL A 225 -5.93 15.24 5.10
N ILE A 226 -5.36 16.27 5.72
CA ILE A 226 -4.01 16.25 6.31
C ILE A 226 -4.05 16.37 7.82
N SER A 227 -3.00 15.88 8.50
CA SER A 227 -2.84 15.98 9.96
C SER A 227 -2.05 17.20 10.41
N HIS A 228 -1.26 17.81 9.51
CA HIS A 228 -0.41 18.97 9.80
C HIS A 228 -0.29 19.86 8.55
N GLU A 229 -0.23 21.17 8.75
CA GLU A 229 -0.22 22.14 7.65
C GLU A 229 1.02 22.01 6.75
N ASN A 230 2.16 21.59 7.28
CA ASN A 230 3.40 21.35 6.52
C ASN A 230 3.29 20.28 5.42
N LYS A 231 2.17 19.56 5.35
CA LYS A 231 1.88 18.56 4.31
C LYS A 231 1.10 19.13 3.12
N ARG A 232 0.66 20.40 3.22
CA ARG A 232 -0.17 21.05 2.21
C ARG A 232 0.52 21.15 0.85
N ASP A 233 1.73 21.70 0.81
CA ASP A 233 2.49 21.91 -0.43
C ASP A 233 2.70 20.60 -1.20
N TYR A 234 2.91 19.50 -0.48
CA TYR A 234 3.02 18.19 -1.08
C TYR A 234 1.73 17.76 -1.79
N LEU A 235 0.57 17.92 -1.14
CA LEU A 235 -0.71 17.60 -1.76
C LEU A 235 -1.05 18.52 -2.95
N GLU A 236 -0.74 19.80 -2.84
CA GLU A 236 -0.91 20.76 -3.93
C GLU A 236 -0.06 20.35 -5.14
N SER A 237 1.18 19.90 -4.90
CA SER A 237 2.05 19.39 -5.97
C SER A 237 1.51 18.14 -6.67
N LEU A 238 0.68 17.33 -5.99
CA LEU A 238 -0.03 16.19 -6.57
C LEU A 238 -1.37 16.58 -7.23
N GLY A 239 -1.75 17.86 -7.18
CA GLY A 239 -2.94 18.38 -7.82
C GLY A 239 -4.23 18.22 -7.02
N ALA A 240 -4.19 18.14 -5.68
CA ALA A 240 -5.40 18.10 -4.86
C ALA A 240 -6.33 19.28 -5.16
N THR A 241 -7.61 19.02 -5.38
CA THR A 241 -8.62 20.07 -5.64
C THR A 241 -8.82 20.95 -4.43
N GLY A 242 -8.76 20.37 -3.24
CA GLY A 242 -8.80 21.09 -1.98
C GLY A 242 -8.19 20.27 -0.84
N ILE A 243 -7.85 20.96 0.24
CA ILE A 243 -7.16 20.36 1.39
C ILE A 243 -7.80 20.85 2.67
N ILE A 244 -8.11 19.90 3.57
CA ILE A 244 -8.66 20.19 4.89
C ILE A 244 -7.67 19.69 5.95
N ASN A 245 -7.29 20.59 6.86
CA ASN A 245 -6.48 20.22 8.02
C ASN A 245 -7.40 19.73 9.14
N ARG A 246 -7.25 18.45 9.53
CA ARG A 246 -8.08 17.82 10.56
C ARG A 246 -7.93 18.46 11.95
N GLN A 247 -6.83 19.16 12.23
CA GLN A 247 -6.60 19.83 13.51
C GLN A 247 -7.58 20.98 13.79
N ASN A 248 -8.29 21.45 12.77
CA ASN A 248 -9.29 22.51 12.90
C ASN A 248 -10.66 22.00 13.38
N PHE A 249 -10.79 20.69 13.69
CA PHE A 249 -12.05 20.06 14.03
C PHE A 249 -11.90 19.10 15.21
N GLU A 250 -13.01 18.91 15.96
CA GLU A 250 -13.09 18.04 17.13
C GLU A 250 -14.25 17.04 16.98
N CYS A 251 -14.16 16.15 15.99
CA CYS A 251 -15.20 15.14 15.69
C CYS A 251 -14.60 13.73 15.49
N TRP A 252 -13.53 13.44 16.20
CA TRP A 252 -12.73 12.22 16.03
C TRP A 252 -13.12 11.15 17.07
N GLY A 253 -12.85 9.89 16.71
CA GLY A 253 -13.02 8.74 17.61
C GLY A 253 -14.40 8.10 17.55
N THR A 254 -14.78 7.46 18.64
CA THR A 254 -16.05 6.73 18.74
C THR A 254 -17.24 7.69 18.68
N LEU A 255 -18.29 7.30 17.97
CA LEU A 255 -19.53 8.06 17.89
C LEU A 255 -20.12 8.27 19.30
N PRO A 256 -20.42 9.51 19.71
CA PRO A 256 -21.16 9.75 20.95
C PRO A 256 -22.57 9.13 20.92
N GLU A 257 -23.09 8.82 22.11
CA GLU A 257 -24.45 8.28 22.25
C GLU A 257 -25.49 9.24 21.70
N VAL A 258 -26.38 8.73 20.87
CA VAL A 258 -27.44 9.52 20.21
C VAL A 258 -28.34 10.18 21.24
N ASN A 259 -28.82 11.38 20.96
CA ASN A 259 -29.64 12.23 21.83
C ASN A 259 -28.92 12.82 23.06
N THR A 260 -27.59 12.81 23.08
CA THR A 260 -26.79 13.50 24.10
C THR A 260 -26.31 14.88 23.65
N LYS A 261 -25.78 15.66 24.59
CA LYS A 261 -25.13 16.94 24.28
C LYS A 261 -23.84 16.72 23.49
N GLU A 262 -23.12 15.66 23.80
CA GLU A 262 -21.89 15.23 23.11
C GLU A 262 -22.17 14.91 21.66
N TYR A 263 -23.24 14.17 21.35
CA TYR A 263 -23.69 13.90 20.00
C TYR A 263 -24.04 15.19 19.25
N SER A 264 -24.76 16.11 19.89
CA SER A 264 -25.12 17.39 19.29
C SER A 264 -23.88 18.25 18.97
N SER A 265 -22.87 18.20 19.85
CA SER A 265 -21.59 18.89 19.63
C SER A 265 -20.81 18.25 18.48
N TRP A 266 -20.70 16.93 18.47
CA TRP A 266 -20.10 16.16 17.38
C TRP A 266 -20.75 16.48 16.03
N LEU A 267 -22.07 16.50 15.97
CA LEU A 267 -22.82 16.78 14.75
C LEU A 267 -22.55 18.18 14.21
N ARG A 268 -22.43 19.20 15.10
CA ARG A 268 -22.05 20.55 14.68
C ARG A 268 -20.66 20.58 14.04
N GLN A 269 -19.70 19.83 14.59
CA GLN A 269 -18.36 19.72 14.03
C GLN A 269 -18.38 19.02 12.65
N CYS A 270 -19.18 17.96 12.52
CA CYS A 270 -19.39 17.29 11.23
C CYS A 270 -20.00 18.23 10.18
N GLN A 271 -20.95 19.07 10.56
CA GLN A 271 -21.53 20.09 9.69
C GLN A 271 -20.51 21.15 9.28
N ASN A 272 -19.65 21.58 10.20
CA ASN A 272 -18.57 22.52 9.90
C ASN A 272 -17.58 21.90 8.89
N PHE A 273 -17.20 20.65 9.08
CA PHE A 273 -16.34 19.94 8.13
C PHE A 273 -17.01 19.84 6.74
N GLY A 274 -18.29 19.50 6.71
CA GLY A 274 -19.06 19.46 5.46
C GLY A 274 -19.11 20.81 4.73
N ARG A 275 -19.20 21.93 5.47
CA ARG A 275 -19.16 23.27 4.86
C ARG A 275 -17.81 23.58 4.23
N GLU A 276 -16.70 23.12 4.78
CA GLU A 276 -15.38 23.25 4.13
C GLU A 276 -15.33 22.46 2.80
N ILE A 277 -15.91 21.26 2.77
CA ILE A 277 -16.05 20.51 1.51
C ILE A 277 -16.85 21.33 0.49
N TRP A 278 -17.97 21.93 0.90
CA TRP A 278 -18.81 22.74 0.01
C TRP A 278 -18.11 23.99 -0.51
N LYS A 279 -17.27 24.64 0.31
CA LYS A 279 -16.45 25.77 -0.14
C LYS A 279 -15.45 25.34 -1.22
N ILE A 280 -14.80 24.20 -1.02
CA ILE A 280 -13.82 23.64 -1.97
C ILE A 280 -14.48 23.26 -3.30
N THR A 281 -15.61 22.56 -3.24
CA THR A 281 -16.29 22.06 -4.43
C THR A 281 -17.13 23.12 -5.16
N GLY A 282 -17.49 24.20 -4.46
CA GLY A 282 -18.37 25.24 -4.99
C GLY A 282 -19.84 24.83 -5.06
N ASP A 283 -20.19 23.65 -4.56
CA ASP A 283 -21.56 23.15 -4.51
C ASP A 283 -21.93 22.67 -3.10
N LYS A 284 -23.22 22.66 -2.77
CA LYS A 284 -23.72 22.22 -1.45
C LYS A 284 -24.04 20.72 -1.45
N LYS A 285 -23.07 19.90 -1.92
CA LYS A 285 -23.22 18.45 -1.99
C LYS A 285 -22.15 17.75 -1.15
N ASN A 286 -22.57 16.67 -0.53
CA ASN A 286 -21.65 15.73 0.13
C ASN A 286 -20.86 14.95 -0.92
N VAL A 287 -19.80 14.25 -0.48
CA VAL A 287 -18.90 13.53 -1.39
C VAL A 287 -19.54 12.25 -1.94
N ASP A 288 -19.23 11.94 -3.18
CA ASP A 288 -19.70 10.72 -3.88
C ASP A 288 -19.06 9.47 -3.30
N LEU A 289 -17.79 9.59 -2.92
CA LEU A 289 -16.98 8.51 -2.42
C LEU A 289 -16.09 9.00 -1.27
N VAL A 290 -15.96 8.18 -0.23
CA VAL A 290 -15.00 8.37 0.85
C VAL A 290 -13.93 7.29 0.74
N PHE A 291 -12.69 7.73 0.54
CA PHE A 291 -11.50 6.88 0.53
C PHE A 291 -10.98 6.78 1.97
N GLU A 292 -11.33 5.67 2.64
CA GLU A 292 -11.17 5.49 4.09
C GLU A 292 -10.07 4.46 4.39
N HIS A 293 -9.17 4.79 5.32
CA HIS A 293 -8.21 3.82 5.86
C HIS A 293 -7.80 4.03 7.33
N PRO A 294 -8.02 5.19 7.99
CA PRO A 294 -7.81 5.30 9.43
C PRO A 294 -8.77 4.44 10.25
N GLY A 295 -10.02 4.34 9.85
CA GLY A 295 -11.02 3.48 10.50
C GLY A 295 -11.65 4.14 11.73
N GLN A 296 -11.36 3.62 12.92
CA GLN A 296 -12.08 3.97 14.15
C GLN A 296 -12.22 5.47 14.41
N SER A 297 -11.16 6.25 14.17
CA SER A 297 -11.15 7.68 14.46
C SER A 297 -11.93 8.54 13.48
N THR A 298 -12.16 8.08 12.26
CA THR A 298 -12.74 8.86 11.15
C THR A 298 -14.07 8.33 10.64
N PHE A 299 -14.36 7.07 10.87
CA PHE A 299 -15.49 6.38 10.27
C PHE A 299 -16.86 7.00 10.60
N PRO A 300 -17.13 7.48 11.84
CA PRO A 300 -18.39 8.17 12.13
C PRO A 300 -18.61 9.40 11.23
N LEU A 301 -17.57 10.22 11.06
CA LEU A 301 -17.60 11.38 10.15
C LEU A 301 -17.71 10.97 8.69
N SER A 302 -16.98 9.94 8.26
CA SER A 302 -17.07 9.39 6.90
C SER A 302 -18.49 8.95 6.56
N SER A 303 -19.16 8.29 7.52
CA SER A 303 -20.56 7.85 7.34
C SER A 303 -21.53 9.04 7.20
N TYR A 304 -21.25 10.15 7.88
CA TYR A 304 -22.03 11.39 7.79
C TYR A 304 -21.78 12.11 6.44
N LEU A 305 -20.51 12.29 6.04
CA LEU A 305 -20.11 13.10 4.89
C LEU A 305 -20.37 12.43 3.54
N CYS A 306 -20.50 11.13 3.48
CA CYS A 306 -20.86 10.42 2.24
C CYS A 306 -22.28 10.82 1.81
N LYS A 307 -22.47 11.16 0.55
CA LYS A 307 -23.78 11.55 0.02
C LYS A 307 -24.79 10.39 0.03
N LYS A 308 -26.05 10.67 -0.18
CA LYS A 308 -27.09 9.66 -0.45
C LYS A 308 -26.70 8.83 -1.68
N GLY A 309 -26.76 7.50 -1.56
CA GLY A 309 -26.36 6.57 -2.62
C GLY A 309 -24.85 6.53 -2.91
N GLY A 310 -24.02 7.16 -2.07
CA GLY A 310 -22.57 7.13 -2.21
C GLY A 310 -21.93 5.90 -1.56
N MET A 311 -20.61 5.79 -1.65
CA MET A 311 -19.84 4.67 -1.11
C MET A 311 -18.73 5.14 -0.17
N ILE A 312 -18.57 4.45 0.94
CA ILE A 312 -17.39 4.51 1.80
C ILE A 312 -16.59 3.25 1.52
N VAL A 313 -15.42 3.39 0.91
CA VAL A 313 -14.52 2.26 0.65
C VAL A 313 -13.39 2.27 1.66
N ILE A 314 -13.19 1.14 2.36
CA ILE A 314 -12.20 1.00 3.43
C ILE A 314 -11.24 -0.16 3.15
N CYS A 315 -9.92 0.07 3.30
CA CYS A 315 -8.88 -0.94 3.09
C CYS A 315 -8.01 -1.25 4.32
N ALA A 316 -8.14 -0.47 5.38
CA ALA A 316 -7.37 -0.61 6.62
C ALA A 316 -8.13 0.01 7.79
N ALA A 317 -7.56 -0.08 8.98
CA ALA A 317 -8.10 0.54 10.20
C ALA A 317 -6.94 0.89 11.14
N THR A 318 -6.05 1.79 10.70
CA THR A 318 -4.80 2.12 11.40
C THR A 318 -5.00 2.80 12.75
N SER A 319 -6.17 3.42 12.97
CA SER A 319 -6.53 4.05 14.27
C SER A 319 -7.36 3.14 15.19
N GLY A 320 -7.69 1.92 14.76
CA GLY A 320 -8.47 0.94 15.51
C GLY A 320 -9.54 0.26 14.68
N TYR A 321 -9.94 -0.94 15.11
CA TYR A 321 -10.78 -1.86 14.33
C TYR A 321 -12.28 -1.74 14.64
N ASN A 322 -12.65 -1.06 15.74
CA ASN A 322 -14.05 -0.93 16.15
C ASN A 322 -14.68 0.30 15.48
N LEU A 323 -15.37 0.08 14.38
CA LEU A 323 -16.06 1.15 13.66
C LEU A 323 -17.44 1.41 14.25
N THR A 324 -17.73 2.67 14.56
CA THR A 324 -19.04 3.12 15.00
C THR A 324 -19.66 4.08 13.98
N MET A 325 -20.99 4.03 13.85
CA MET A 325 -21.73 4.90 12.92
C MET A 325 -23.16 5.08 13.39
N ASP A 326 -23.78 6.19 13.02
CA ASP A 326 -25.22 6.35 13.11
C ASP A 326 -25.87 5.61 11.92
N ALA A 327 -26.50 4.49 12.21
CA ALA A 327 -27.08 3.63 11.20
C ALA A 327 -28.13 4.35 10.31
N ARG A 328 -28.79 5.38 10.85
CA ARG A 328 -29.77 6.19 10.09
C ARG A 328 -29.13 6.84 8.86
N TYR A 329 -27.88 7.30 8.96
CA TYR A 329 -27.16 7.87 7.82
C TYR A 329 -26.80 6.82 6.76
N VAL A 330 -26.77 5.55 7.10
CA VAL A 330 -26.48 4.47 6.16
C VAL A 330 -27.74 3.98 5.47
N TRP A 331 -28.73 3.44 6.23
CA TRP A 331 -29.90 2.83 5.60
C TRP A 331 -30.85 3.85 4.96
N MET A 332 -31.17 4.97 5.64
CA MET A 332 -32.08 5.99 5.10
C MET A 332 -31.50 6.67 3.87
N HIS A 333 -30.18 6.74 3.76
CA HIS A 333 -29.47 7.35 2.65
C HIS A 333 -28.94 6.34 1.65
N GLN A 334 -29.23 5.04 1.82
CA GLN A 334 -28.85 3.97 0.90
C GLN A 334 -27.36 4.00 0.53
N LYS A 335 -26.50 4.23 1.52
CA LYS A 335 -25.04 4.29 1.35
C LYS A 335 -24.47 2.88 1.34
N ARG A 336 -23.40 2.69 0.57
CA ARG A 336 -22.61 1.46 0.56
C ARG A 336 -21.39 1.62 1.44
N ILE A 337 -21.11 0.61 2.26
CA ILE A 337 -19.84 0.42 2.95
C ILE A 337 -19.16 -0.76 2.27
N GLN A 338 -17.97 -0.53 1.70
CA GLN A 338 -17.25 -1.49 0.91
C GLN A 338 -15.86 -1.76 1.48
N GLY A 339 -15.61 -3.00 1.90
CA GLY A 339 -14.25 -3.47 2.17
C GLY A 339 -13.47 -3.63 0.87
N SER A 340 -12.19 -3.24 0.89
CA SER A 340 -11.28 -3.39 -0.25
C SER A 340 -9.93 -3.89 0.27
N HIS A 341 -9.37 -4.91 -0.37
CA HIS A 341 -8.12 -5.53 0.04
C HIS A 341 -7.16 -5.62 -1.14
N PHE A 342 -6.03 -4.90 -1.06
CA PHE A 342 -5.01 -4.82 -2.12
C PHE A 342 -5.61 -4.60 -3.53
N ALA A 343 -5.19 -5.39 -4.52
CA ALA A 343 -5.71 -5.39 -5.88
C ALA A 343 -5.45 -6.74 -6.56
N ASN A 344 -6.26 -7.09 -7.54
CA ASN A 344 -5.94 -8.22 -8.41
C ASN A 344 -4.89 -7.81 -9.46
N LEU A 345 -4.32 -8.80 -10.15
CA LEU A 345 -3.24 -8.56 -11.14
C LEU A 345 -3.70 -7.65 -12.30
N LYS A 346 -4.95 -7.77 -12.75
CA LYS A 346 -5.50 -6.92 -13.82
C LYS A 346 -5.50 -5.45 -13.41
N GLN A 347 -5.93 -5.16 -12.19
CA GLN A 347 -5.95 -3.80 -11.63
C GLN A 347 -4.53 -3.27 -11.40
N ALA A 348 -3.64 -4.10 -10.85
CA ALA A 348 -2.25 -3.75 -10.63
C ALA A 348 -1.52 -3.45 -11.94
N SER A 349 -1.74 -4.27 -12.99
CA SER A 349 -1.16 -4.05 -14.31
C SER A 349 -1.68 -2.76 -14.96
N ALA A 350 -2.98 -2.50 -14.89
CA ALA A 350 -3.55 -1.25 -15.39
C ALA A 350 -2.98 -0.01 -14.67
N ALA A 351 -2.82 -0.10 -13.35
CA ALA A 351 -2.20 0.98 -12.56
C ALA A 351 -0.71 1.16 -12.92
N ASN A 352 0.02 0.06 -13.14
CA ASN A 352 1.43 0.11 -13.55
C ASN A 352 1.62 0.75 -14.94
N GLU A 353 0.69 0.52 -15.88
CA GLU A 353 0.71 1.19 -17.19
C GLU A 353 0.61 2.72 -17.07
N LEU A 354 -0.17 3.24 -16.11
CA LEU A 354 -0.21 4.69 -15.85
C LEU A 354 1.17 5.21 -15.41
N MET A 355 1.89 4.44 -14.61
CA MET A 355 3.25 4.79 -14.18
C MET A 355 4.25 4.70 -15.35
N ILE A 356 4.19 3.64 -16.15
CA ILE A 356 5.03 3.47 -17.36
C ILE A 356 4.84 4.65 -18.34
N ASN A 357 3.58 5.10 -18.49
CA ASN A 357 3.21 6.20 -19.37
C ASN A 357 3.46 7.59 -18.75
N LYS A 358 4.15 7.68 -17.61
CA LYS A 358 4.53 8.93 -16.92
C LYS A 358 3.33 9.80 -16.50
N GLN A 359 2.18 9.19 -16.28
CA GLN A 359 0.96 9.90 -15.87
C GLN A 359 0.88 10.13 -14.36
N LEU A 360 1.74 9.45 -13.58
CA LEU A 360 1.76 9.51 -12.13
C LEU A 360 3.17 9.78 -11.61
N ASN A 361 3.23 10.53 -10.50
CA ASN A 361 4.42 10.64 -9.67
C ASN A 361 4.50 9.41 -8.76
N PRO A 362 5.66 8.72 -8.63
CA PRO A 362 5.80 7.55 -7.76
C PRO A 362 5.64 7.83 -6.26
N CYS A 363 5.51 9.09 -5.86
CA CYS A 363 5.32 9.51 -4.46
C CYS A 363 6.44 9.04 -3.53
N LEU A 364 7.68 8.98 -4.00
CA LEU A 364 8.82 8.64 -3.15
C LEU A 364 9.15 9.82 -2.22
N GLY A 365 9.02 9.62 -0.91
CA GLY A 365 9.29 10.63 0.11
C GLY A 365 10.67 10.50 0.75
N GLU A 366 11.05 9.29 1.13
CA GLU A 366 12.34 9.02 1.77
C GLU A 366 12.98 7.73 1.24
N VAL A 367 14.30 7.75 1.16
CA VAL A 367 15.11 6.56 0.80
C VAL A 367 16.09 6.27 1.93
N PHE A 368 16.22 5.02 2.29
CA PHE A 368 17.09 4.55 3.35
C PHE A 368 18.11 3.54 2.81
N GLU A 369 19.30 3.57 3.37
CA GLU A 369 20.29 2.50 3.17
C GLU A 369 19.82 1.20 3.85
N TRP A 370 20.36 0.08 3.43
CA TRP A 370 20.07 -1.25 3.98
C TRP A 370 20.09 -1.30 5.50
N GLU A 371 21.13 -0.70 6.09
CA GLU A 371 21.35 -0.71 7.55
C GLU A 371 20.27 0.06 8.33
N SER A 372 19.54 0.93 7.67
CA SER A 372 18.51 1.80 8.25
C SER A 372 17.09 1.27 8.13
N LEU A 373 16.89 0.00 7.75
CA LEU A 373 15.57 -0.60 7.58
C LEU A 373 14.72 -0.48 8.86
N VAL A 374 15.30 -0.73 10.01
CA VAL A 374 14.61 -0.59 11.31
C VAL A 374 14.14 0.85 11.54
N THR A 375 15.01 1.82 11.25
CA THR A 375 14.66 3.26 11.36
C THR A 375 13.48 3.63 10.47
N ALA A 376 13.44 3.13 9.23
CA ALA A 376 12.32 3.37 8.32
C ALA A 376 11.00 2.83 8.88
N HIS A 377 11.00 1.59 9.40
CA HIS A 377 9.82 0.98 10.00
C HIS A 377 9.38 1.67 11.29
N SER A 378 10.33 2.12 12.12
CA SER A 378 10.03 2.88 13.34
C SER A 378 9.41 4.23 13.03
N LYS A 379 9.93 4.96 12.03
CA LYS A 379 9.30 6.20 11.54
C LYS A 379 7.87 5.98 11.05
N MET A 380 7.62 4.88 10.34
CA MET A 380 6.27 4.53 9.88
C MET A 380 5.36 4.18 11.05
N HIS A 381 5.82 3.36 11.98
CA HIS A 381 5.08 2.96 13.17
C HIS A 381 4.68 4.17 14.04
N GLU A 382 5.57 5.14 14.19
CA GLU A 382 5.37 6.37 14.95
C GLU A 382 4.69 7.49 14.15
N ASN A 383 4.38 7.26 12.88
CA ASN A 383 3.84 8.27 11.95
C ASN A 383 4.73 9.53 11.83
N LYS A 384 6.04 9.34 11.83
CA LYS A 384 7.07 10.39 11.75
C LYS A 384 7.80 10.45 10.40
N HIS A 385 7.36 9.67 9.41
CA HIS A 385 7.93 9.70 8.07
C HIS A 385 7.48 10.94 7.28
N LEU A 386 8.27 11.33 6.28
CA LEU A 386 7.92 12.37 5.32
C LEU A 386 6.69 11.95 4.48
N PRO A 387 5.99 12.91 3.85
CA PRO A 387 4.91 12.59 2.93
C PRO A 387 5.34 11.63 1.81
N GLY A 388 4.45 10.76 1.40
CA GLY A 388 4.69 9.76 0.35
C GLY A 388 5.12 8.40 0.88
N ASN A 389 5.74 7.63 0.00
CA ASN A 389 6.25 6.28 0.26
C ASN A 389 7.73 6.29 0.66
N MET A 390 8.19 5.19 1.24
CA MET A 390 9.59 4.98 1.61
C MET A 390 10.17 3.77 0.88
N ALA A 391 11.47 3.82 0.58
CA ALA A 391 12.20 2.72 -0.03
C ALA A 391 13.52 2.44 0.70
N ILE A 392 13.94 1.18 0.67
CA ILE A 392 15.23 0.70 1.17
C ILE A 392 16.09 0.31 -0.03
N LEU A 393 17.32 0.80 -0.10
CA LEU A 393 18.32 0.29 -1.03
C LEU A 393 18.76 -1.11 -0.56
N VAL A 394 18.76 -2.09 -1.47
CA VAL A 394 19.25 -3.45 -1.18
C VAL A 394 20.51 -3.70 -1.98
N GLN A 395 20.41 -4.04 -3.26
CA GLN A 395 21.58 -4.24 -4.12
C GLN A 395 21.90 -3.00 -4.99
N SER A 396 21.05 -1.99 -5.01
CA SER A 396 21.38 -0.70 -5.59
C SER A 396 22.40 0.03 -4.70
N PRO A 397 23.59 0.32 -5.19
CA PRO A 397 24.66 0.85 -4.33
C PRO A 397 24.46 2.30 -3.91
N THR A 398 23.70 3.08 -4.68
CA THR A 398 23.42 4.50 -4.42
C THR A 398 22.09 4.90 -5.04
N PHE A 399 21.59 6.06 -4.61
CA PHE A 399 20.35 6.64 -5.12
C PHE A 399 20.43 6.90 -6.63
N GLY A 400 19.33 6.60 -7.32
CA GLY A 400 19.17 6.90 -8.74
C GLY A 400 20.01 6.06 -9.69
N LEU A 401 20.82 5.13 -9.19
CA LEU A 401 21.65 4.29 -10.04
C LEU A 401 20.99 2.94 -10.30
N GLY A 402 20.79 2.63 -11.59
CA GLY A 402 20.53 1.27 -12.05
C GLY A 402 21.79 0.41 -11.88
N ALA A 403 21.61 -0.91 -11.66
CA ALA A 403 22.71 -1.85 -11.80
C ALA A 403 23.14 -1.88 -13.27
N LYS A 404 24.43 -1.72 -13.52
CA LYS A 404 25.00 -2.15 -14.80
C LYS A 404 25.36 -3.61 -14.64
N LEU A 405 24.57 -4.49 -15.24
CA LEU A 405 24.87 -5.91 -15.34
C LEU A 405 26.05 -6.15 -16.28
#